data_85591529a778e48ab6b6198a32830253
#
_entry.id   85591529a778e48ab6b6198a32830253
#
_cell.length_a   1.000
_cell.length_b   1.000
_cell.length_c   1.000
_cell.angle_alpha   90.00
_cell.angle_beta   90.00
_cell.angle_gamma   90.00
#
_symmetry.space_group_name_H-M   'P 1'
#
loop_
_entity.id
_entity.type
_entity.pdbx_description
1 polymer ?
#
loop_
_entity_poly.entity_id
_entity_poly.type
_entity_poly.pdbx_seq_one_letter_code
_entity_poly.pdbx_strand_id
1 'polypeptide(L)'
;MRLTFAMFVARLAGWTSHTLLGKSGETIAGRVLLVLCPNAISQLSVGRKIILVSATNGKTSTTRALAGFMSTAGSVTTSKSGSNLARGVASALMTKSEYAVLEVDELHLPFVVDATKPKAVLLLNLTRDQLHRMHEVKRVADRWKEMASKSDATFIADIDDPFLNYVLASASNNVRVSFGGMAGRHPDGAVCPSCGAYLDWVGGMYSCICGLTNQVSDKKFSAESAAMRNQILANITAEYFGVPWHEVDLSTLERKVSKKFINADCSIRLTKNPASWREALAGVEGEKVILILNSREVDGIDTSWLWDVDFSGLRGKHVVVTGERGLDLAYRLHVQGVLAELVPDFDSATAKFAGPVEVLAAYTAFFELVG
;
A
#
# COMPACT_ATOMS: atom_id res chain seq x y z
N MET A 1 20.90 16.13 25.59
CA MET A 1 19.95 17.09 26.20
C MET A 1 18.88 17.56 25.25
N ARG A 2 19.20 17.95 24.01
CA ARG A 2 18.22 18.45 23.01
C ARG A 2 17.17 17.38 22.60
N LEU A 3 17.55 16.12 22.33
CA LEU A 3 16.62 15.06 21.94
C LEU A 3 15.64 14.70 23.08
N THR A 4 16.11 14.50 24.30
CA THR A 4 15.27 14.16 25.46
C THR A 4 14.23 15.24 25.74
N PHE A 5 14.63 16.51 25.68
CA PHE A 5 13.70 17.63 25.82
C PHE A 5 12.69 17.68 24.68
N ALA A 6 13.14 17.52 23.42
CA ALA A 6 12.25 17.48 22.26
C ALA A 6 11.24 16.35 22.33
N MET A 7 11.66 15.16 22.80
CA MET A 7 10.74 14.02 23.01
C MET A 7 9.71 14.30 24.10
N PHE A 8 10.10 14.96 25.20
CA PHE A 8 9.16 15.32 26.26
C PHE A 8 8.09 16.27 25.73
N VAL A 9 8.50 17.37 25.07
CA VAL A 9 7.56 18.34 24.48
C VAL A 9 6.67 17.70 23.42
N ALA A 10 7.23 16.84 22.57
CA ALA A 10 6.49 16.11 21.54
C ALA A 10 5.42 15.19 22.13
N ARG A 11 5.75 14.45 23.21
CA ARG A 11 4.79 13.60 23.93
C ARG A 11 3.66 14.41 24.54
N LEU A 12 3.97 15.55 25.15
CA LEU A 12 2.98 16.44 25.73
C LEU A 12 2.05 16.99 24.64
N ALA A 13 2.59 17.45 23.51
CA ALA A 13 1.81 17.94 22.38
C ALA A 13 0.92 16.83 21.75
N GLY A 14 1.41 15.61 21.68
CA GLY A 14 0.62 14.46 21.21
C GLY A 14 -0.52 14.11 22.17
N TRP A 15 -0.26 14.14 23.47
CA TRP A 15 -1.25 13.89 24.50
C TRP A 15 -2.35 14.97 24.49
N THR A 16 -1.98 16.24 24.46
CA THR A 16 -2.96 17.35 24.39
C THR A 16 -3.82 17.29 23.12
N SER A 17 -3.23 16.95 21.98
CA SER A 17 -4.00 16.80 20.73
C SER A 17 -4.99 15.63 20.79
N HIS A 18 -4.62 14.52 21.40
CA HIS A 18 -5.50 13.38 21.56
C HIS A 18 -6.65 13.69 22.51
N THR A 19 -6.37 14.31 23.68
CA THR A 19 -7.37 14.56 24.73
C THR A 19 -8.31 15.72 24.41
N LEU A 20 -7.81 16.79 23.77
CA LEU A 20 -8.61 18.00 23.53
C LEU A 20 -9.25 18.05 22.13
N LEU A 21 -8.63 17.40 21.12
CA LEU A 21 -9.09 17.52 19.73
C LEU A 21 -9.60 16.20 19.14
N GLY A 22 -9.55 15.09 19.89
CA GLY A 22 -9.98 13.77 19.43
C GLY A 22 -9.19 13.24 18.20
N LYS A 23 -8.05 13.90 17.84
CA LYS A 23 -7.24 13.55 16.68
C LYS A 23 -6.10 12.61 17.08
N SER A 24 -5.62 11.80 16.13
CA SER A 24 -4.40 11.00 16.33
C SER A 24 -3.24 11.92 16.75
N GLY A 25 -2.83 11.83 18.01
CA GLY A 25 -1.72 12.64 18.57
C GLY A 25 -0.36 12.31 17.98
N GLU A 26 -0.21 11.18 17.28
CA GLU A 26 1.06 10.70 16.72
C GLU A 26 1.64 11.65 15.67
N THR A 27 0.83 12.10 14.74
CA THR A 27 1.27 13.02 13.67
C THR A 27 1.76 14.34 14.24
N ILE A 28 1.10 14.87 15.27
CA ILE A 28 1.49 16.11 15.93
C ILE A 28 2.75 15.92 16.76
N ALA A 29 2.84 14.83 17.52
CA ALA A 29 4.03 14.50 18.29
C ALA A 29 5.27 14.39 17.39
N GLY A 30 5.18 13.65 16.28
CA GLY A 30 6.28 13.53 15.34
C GLY A 30 6.65 14.86 14.66
N ARG A 31 5.66 15.72 14.34
CA ARG A 31 5.93 17.04 13.77
C ARG A 31 6.69 17.93 14.76
N VAL A 32 6.23 18.00 16.01
CA VAL A 32 6.88 18.79 17.07
C VAL A 32 8.31 18.27 17.31
N LEU A 33 8.48 16.95 17.37
CA LEU A 33 9.81 16.34 17.53
C LEU A 33 10.78 16.77 16.42
N LEU A 34 10.36 16.70 15.16
CA LEU A 34 11.22 17.05 14.02
C LEU A 34 11.51 18.55 13.92
N VAL A 35 10.58 19.42 14.36
CA VAL A 35 10.84 20.87 14.45
C VAL A 35 11.88 21.18 15.51
N LEU A 36 11.80 20.55 16.68
CA LEU A 36 12.74 20.79 17.79
C LEU A 36 14.08 20.05 17.61
N CYS A 37 14.07 18.91 16.95
CA CYS A 37 15.24 18.08 16.70
C CYS A 37 15.17 17.48 15.28
N PRO A 38 15.63 18.19 14.22
CA PRO A 38 15.55 17.72 12.83
C PRO A 38 16.20 16.35 12.59
N ASN A 39 17.25 16.01 13.34
CA ASN A 39 17.96 14.75 13.24
C ASN A 39 17.42 13.66 14.19
N ALA A 40 16.19 13.83 14.72
CA ALA A 40 15.61 12.90 15.69
C ALA A 40 15.47 11.47 15.15
N ILE A 41 15.10 11.32 13.86
CA ILE A 41 14.97 9.98 13.24
C ILE A 41 16.31 9.25 13.31
N SER A 42 17.39 9.85 12.86
CA SER A 42 18.73 9.23 12.90
C SER A 42 19.15 8.90 14.32
N GLN A 43 18.99 9.84 15.28
CA GLN A 43 19.39 9.62 16.65
C GLN A 43 18.58 8.50 17.35
N LEU A 44 17.29 8.41 17.07
CA LEU A 44 16.39 7.38 17.63
C LEU A 44 16.56 6.02 16.96
N SER A 45 17.17 5.94 15.79
CA SER A 45 17.44 4.68 15.07
C SER A 45 18.68 3.96 15.58
N VAL A 46 19.57 4.66 16.27
CA VAL A 46 20.85 4.09 16.74
C VAL A 46 20.59 2.91 17.69
N GLY A 47 21.29 1.79 17.43
CA GLY A 47 21.21 0.58 18.24
C GLY A 47 19.95 -0.27 18.04
N ARG A 48 19.10 0.06 17.05
CA ARG A 48 17.88 -0.70 16.72
C ARG A 48 18.03 -1.43 15.39
N LYS A 49 17.31 -2.52 15.25
CA LYS A 49 17.13 -3.21 13.96
C LYS A 49 15.92 -2.61 13.25
N ILE A 50 16.15 -1.70 12.32
CA ILE A 50 15.11 -1.01 11.56
C ILE A 50 14.74 -1.84 10.34
N ILE A 51 13.44 -2.04 10.12
CA ILE A 51 12.85 -2.67 8.95
C ILE A 51 11.84 -1.69 8.37
N LEU A 52 12.01 -1.33 7.09
CA LEU A 52 11.11 -0.42 6.40
C LEU A 52 10.23 -1.18 5.43
N VAL A 53 8.96 -0.82 5.35
CA VAL A 53 7.99 -1.38 4.39
C VAL A 53 7.46 -0.26 3.52
N SER A 54 7.62 -0.39 2.20
CA SER A 54 7.08 0.58 1.26
C SER A 54 6.41 -0.11 0.06
N ALA A 55 5.40 0.54 -0.49
CA ALA A 55 4.62 0.08 -1.64
C ALA A 55 3.59 1.12 -2.03
N THR A 56 2.97 0.98 -3.19
CA THR A 56 1.74 1.72 -3.51
C THR A 56 0.56 1.18 -2.70
N ASN A 57 0.40 -0.16 -2.65
CA ASN A 57 -0.70 -0.82 -1.96
C ASN A 57 -0.20 -1.85 -0.94
N GLY A 58 -0.99 -2.10 0.12
CA GLY A 58 -0.73 -3.15 1.10
C GLY A 58 0.25 -2.81 2.22
N LYS A 59 0.85 -1.60 2.25
CA LYS A 59 1.85 -1.18 3.26
C LYS A 59 1.40 -1.46 4.69
N THR A 60 0.26 -0.93 5.10
CA THR A 60 -0.21 -0.96 6.49
C THR A 60 -0.47 -2.39 6.99
N SER A 61 -1.15 -3.19 6.19
CA SER A 61 -1.46 -4.59 6.54
C SER A 61 -0.19 -5.41 6.67
N THR A 62 0.73 -5.26 5.70
CA THR A 62 2.01 -5.98 5.69
C THR A 62 2.91 -5.55 6.85
N THR A 63 2.97 -4.25 7.14
CA THR A 63 3.75 -3.72 8.29
C THR A 63 3.23 -4.29 9.60
N ARG A 64 1.91 -4.40 9.78
CA ARG A 64 1.31 -5.01 10.97
C ARG A 64 1.61 -6.50 11.09
N ALA A 65 1.47 -7.25 9.99
CA ALA A 65 1.79 -8.67 9.96
C ALA A 65 3.26 -8.91 10.31
N LEU A 66 4.17 -8.18 9.64
CA LEU A 66 5.60 -8.28 9.90
C LEU A 66 5.95 -7.89 11.34
N ALA A 67 5.36 -6.82 11.88
CA ALA A 67 5.55 -6.45 13.28
C ALA A 67 5.06 -7.54 14.24
N GLY A 68 3.95 -8.20 13.93
CA GLY A 68 3.45 -9.38 14.66
C GLY A 68 4.46 -10.53 14.63
N PHE A 69 4.98 -10.88 13.47
CA PHE A 69 5.99 -11.94 13.34
C PHE A 69 7.26 -11.60 14.12
N MET A 70 7.78 -10.39 13.97
CA MET A 70 8.98 -9.92 14.66
C MET A 70 8.81 -9.84 16.18
N SER A 71 7.58 -9.73 16.69
CA SER A 71 7.30 -9.69 18.14
C SER A 71 7.66 -10.98 18.86
N THR A 72 7.80 -12.09 18.14
CA THR A 72 8.28 -13.37 18.68
C THR A 72 9.80 -13.38 18.92
N ALA A 73 10.55 -12.50 18.27
CA ALA A 73 12.00 -12.39 18.42
C ALA A 73 12.45 -11.29 19.41
N GLY A 74 11.57 -10.35 19.76
CA GLY A 74 11.92 -9.27 20.67
C GLY A 74 10.88 -8.16 20.72
N SER A 75 11.20 -7.06 21.42
CA SER A 75 10.31 -5.91 21.49
C SER A 75 10.25 -5.18 20.14
N VAL A 76 9.04 -4.86 19.68
CA VAL A 76 8.79 -4.23 18.39
C VAL A 76 8.04 -2.91 18.57
N THR A 77 8.43 -1.89 17.82
CA THR A 77 7.61 -0.69 17.60
C THR A 77 7.18 -0.61 16.14
N THR A 78 5.99 -0.08 15.90
CA THR A 78 5.45 0.17 14.56
C THR A 78 4.57 1.42 14.57
N SER A 79 4.25 1.96 13.39
CA SER A 79 3.32 3.08 13.24
C SER A 79 1.89 2.59 13.54
N LYS A 80 1.25 3.13 14.59
CA LYS A 80 -0.10 2.67 15.01
C LYS A 80 -1.21 3.08 14.07
N SER A 81 -1.11 4.28 13.49
CA SER A 81 -2.16 4.90 12.66
C SER A 81 -1.94 4.76 11.15
N GLY A 82 -0.97 3.97 10.69
CA GLY A 82 -0.59 3.92 9.28
C GLY A 82 0.04 5.23 8.76
N SER A 83 0.59 6.04 9.68
CA SER A 83 1.29 7.28 9.33
C SER A 83 2.64 6.95 8.71
N ASN A 84 2.74 7.09 7.39
CA ASN A 84 3.86 6.68 6.55
C ASN A 84 4.82 7.80 6.15
N LEU A 85 4.57 9.03 6.64
CA LEU A 85 5.45 10.17 6.44
C LEU A 85 6.54 10.25 7.53
N ALA A 86 7.59 11.05 7.30
CA ALA A 86 8.69 11.24 8.25
C ALA A 86 8.23 11.54 9.70
N ARG A 87 7.13 12.30 9.87
CA ARG A 87 6.53 12.59 11.18
C ARG A 87 5.97 11.34 11.87
N GLY A 88 5.39 10.40 11.11
CA GLY A 88 4.92 9.11 11.64
C GLY A 88 6.08 8.22 12.07
N VAL A 89 7.10 8.13 11.23
CA VAL A 89 8.35 7.44 11.54
C VAL A 89 8.99 7.99 12.83
N ALA A 90 9.13 9.31 12.93
CA ALA A 90 9.68 9.97 14.11
C ALA A 90 8.87 9.67 15.38
N SER A 91 7.55 9.70 15.28
CA SER A 91 6.64 9.37 16.39
C SER A 91 6.78 7.92 16.85
N ALA A 92 6.78 6.96 15.92
CA ALA A 92 6.95 5.54 16.23
C ALA A 92 8.29 5.27 16.93
N LEU A 93 9.37 5.90 16.49
CA LEU A 93 10.71 5.76 17.05
C LEU A 93 10.85 6.35 18.47
N MET A 94 9.93 7.19 18.95
CA MET A 94 9.93 7.63 20.36
C MET A 94 9.67 6.47 21.36
N THR A 95 9.07 5.37 20.90
CA THR A 95 8.91 4.14 21.68
C THR A 95 10.21 3.34 21.63
N LYS A 96 10.78 2.99 22.78
CA LYS A 96 12.00 2.18 22.84
C LYS A 96 11.68 0.71 22.53
N SER A 97 12.44 0.11 21.60
CA SER A 97 12.30 -1.29 21.20
C SER A 97 13.58 -1.80 20.56
N GLU A 98 13.76 -3.11 20.46
CA GLU A 98 14.85 -3.74 19.73
C GLU A 98 14.65 -3.63 18.21
N TYR A 99 13.43 -3.93 17.76
CA TYR A 99 13.02 -3.84 16.36
C TYR A 99 12.10 -2.64 16.15
N ALA A 100 12.23 -2.01 14.98
CA ALA A 100 11.25 -1.04 14.50
C ALA A 100 10.82 -1.43 13.09
N VAL A 101 9.55 -1.81 12.93
CA VAL A 101 8.94 -2.14 11.65
C VAL A 101 8.06 -0.96 11.24
N LEU A 102 8.51 -0.20 10.24
CA LEU A 102 7.96 1.11 9.92
C LEU A 102 7.41 1.17 8.51
N GLU A 103 6.17 1.61 8.38
CA GLU A 103 5.56 1.95 7.09
C GLU A 103 6.13 3.28 6.59
N VAL A 104 6.52 3.34 5.31
CA VAL A 104 7.08 4.55 4.69
C VAL A 104 6.45 4.80 3.33
N ASP A 105 6.02 6.05 3.11
CA ASP A 105 5.53 6.55 1.84
C ASP A 105 6.62 6.49 0.76
N GLU A 106 6.24 6.22 -0.48
CA GLU A 106 7.14 5.98 -1.61
C GLU A 106 8.11 7.15 -1.85
N LEU A 107 7.62 8.38 -1.72
CA LEU A 107 8.45 9.57 -1.94
C LEU A 107 9.39 9.87 -0.78
N HIS A 108 9.04 9.41 0.43
CA HIS A 108 9.81 9.61 1.64
C HIS A 108 10.82 8.50 1.91
N LEU A 109 10.68 7.34 1.24
CA LEU A 109 11.54 6.18 1.47
C LEU A 109 13.04 6.49 1.37
N PRO A 110 13.54 7.19 0.32
CA PRO A 110 14.98 7.49 0.23
C PRO A 110 15.51 8.27 1.43
N PHE A 111 14.76 9.28 1.89
CA PHE A 111 15.12 10.06 3.07
C PHE A 111 15.15 9.20 4.34
N VAL A 112 14.15 8.33 4.53
CA VAL A 112 14.06 7.49 5.74
C VAL A 112 15.15 6.41 5.74
N VAL A 113 15.46 5.81 4.59
CA VAL A 113 16.60 4.86 4.45
C VAL A 113 17.92 5.53 4.82
N ASP A 114 18.16 6.72 4.30
CA ASP A 114 19.38 7.46 4.64
C ASP A 114 19.47 7.82 6.14
N ALA A 115 18.34 8.29 6.72
CA ALA A 115 18.28 8.69 8.12
C ALA A 115 18.37 7.51 9.10
N THR A 116 17.79 6.35 8.77
CA THR A 116 17.68 5.21 9.70
C THR A 116 18.74 4.15 9.52
N LYS A 117 19.39 4.10 8.34
CA LYS A 117 20.31 3.02 7.95
C LYS A 117 19.73 1.64 8.28
N PRO A 118 18.59 1.26 7.65
CA PRO A 118 17.83 0.08 8.04
C PRO A 118 18.61 -1.21 7.77
N LYS A 119 18.25 -2.29 8.44
CA LYS A 119 18.78 -3.63 8.17
C LYS A 119 18.11 -4.27 6.97
N ALA A 120 16.81 -4.03 6.79
CA ALA A 120 16.06 -4.52 5.64
C ALA A 120 15.04 -3.48 5.16
N VAL A 121 14.76 -3.52 3.85
CA VAL A 121 13.71 -2.76 3.18
C VAL A 121 12.85 -3.73 2.39
N LEU A 122 11.58 -3.84 2.78
CA LEU A 122 10.59 -4.65 2.09
C LEU A 122 9.81 -3.79 1.10
N LEU A 123 9.86 -4.13 -0.18
CA LEU A 123 9.15 -3.46 -1.27
C LEU A 123 8.09 -4.41 -1.82
N LEU A 124 6.81 -4.03 -1.77
CA LEU A 124 5.70 -4.93 -2.14
C LEU A 124 5.25 -4.77 -3.59
N ASN A 125 5.02 -3.54 -4.03
CA ASN A 125 4.57 -3.18 -5.38
C ASN A 125 4.78 -1.70 -5.63
N LEU A 126 4.91 -1.33 -6.91
CA LEU A 126 5.04 0.05 -7.34
C LEU A 126 4.17 0.29 -8.59
N THR A 127 2.99 0.87 -8.39
CA THR A 127 2.01 1.16 -9.43
C THR A 127 1.59 2.63 -9.41
N ARG A 128 0.85 3.09 -10.42
CA ARG A 128 0.30 4.45 -10.43
C ARG A 128 -0.63 4.68 -9.23
N ASP A 129 -0.37 5.76 -8.50
CA ASP A 129 -1.21 6.27 -7.42
C ASP A 129 -1.07 7.80 -7.38
N GLN A 130 -2.17 8.54 -7.34
CA GLN A 130 -2.20 9.99 -7.26
C GLN A 130 -1.18 10.69 -8.21
N LEU A 131 -1.34 10.49 -9.53
CA LEU A 131 -0.41 10.96 -10.57
C LEU A 131 -0.03 12.44 -10.44
N HIS A 132 -0.95 13.28 -9.96
CA HIS A 132 -0.69 14.70 -9.70
C HIS A 132 0.40 14.96 -8.63
N ARG A 133 0.65 13.99 -7.71
CA ARG A 133 1.71 14.07 -6.67
C ARG A 133 2.96 13.29 -7.02
N MET A 134 2.78 12.08 -7.61
CA MET A 134 3.85 11.11 -7.77
C MET A 134 4.46 11.12 -9.15
N HIS A 135 3.84 11.82 -10.10
CA HIS A 135 4.27 11.82 -11.49
C HIS A 135 4.25 10.39 -12.09
N GLU A 136 5.30 10.00 -12.77
CA GLU A 136 5.42 8.66 -13.35
C GLU A 136 6.04 7.66 -12.39
N VAL A 137 5.55 6.41 -12.40
CA VAL A 137 6.08 5.27 -11.63
C VAL A 137 7.59 5.12 -11.82
N LYS A 138 8.06 5.32 -13.06
CA LYS A 138 9.49 5.25 -13.41
C LYS A 138 10.34 6.22 -12.59
N ARG A 139 9.88 7.44 -12.32
CA ARG A 139 10.64 8.44 -11.52
C ARG A 139 10.79 8.00 -10.06
N VAL A 140 9.78 7.35 -9.51
CA VAL A 140 9.86 6.78 -8.16
C VAL A 140 10.86 5.62 -8.16
N ALA A 141 10.77 4.73 -9.15
CA ALA A 141 11.70 3.61 -9.30
C ALA A 141 13.15 4.07 -9.48
N ASP A 142 13.40 5.16 -10.22
CA ASP A 142 14.75 5.72 -10.38
C ASP A 142 15.33 6.23 -9.05
N ARG A 143 14.52 6.92 -8.25
CA ARG A 143 14.93 7.37 -6.90
C ARG A 143 15.19 6.19 -5.97
N TRP A 144 14.38 5.15 -6.04
CA TRP A 144 14.58 3.94 -5.24
C TRP A 144 15.82 3.17 -5.69
N LYS A 145 16.09 3.12 -6.99
CA LYS A 145 17.31 2.52 -7.53
C LYS A 145 18.57 3.24 -7.04
N GLU A 146 18.55 4.57 -7.09
CA GLU A 146 19.65 5.38 -6.56
C GLU A 146 19.84 5.17 -5.05
N MET A 147 18.74 5.15 -4.29
CA MET A 147 18.77 4.84 -2.86
C MET A 147 19.34 3.43 -2.59
N ALA A 148 18.89 2.42 -3.33
CA ALA A 148 19.33 1.05 -3.15
C ALA A 148 20.83 0.87 -3.45
N SER A 149 21.35 1.57 -4.46
CA SER A 149 22.79 1.53 -4.81
C SER A 149 23.71 2.15 -3.76
N LYS A 150 23.18 2.98 -2.85
CA LYS A 150 23.92 3.69 -1.80
C LYS A 150 23.68 3.10 -0.40
N SER A 151 22.88 2.06 -0.28
CA SER A 151 22.45 1.49 1.01
C SER A 151 23.01 0.10 1.22
N ASP A 152 23.50 -0.19 2.44
CA ASP A 152 23.93 -1.51 2.89
C ASP A 152 22.75 -2.41 3.34
N ALA A 153 21.51 -1.90 3.29
CA ALA A 153 20.32 -2.66 3.66
C ALA A 153 20.10 -3.84 2.70
N THR A 154 19.49 -4.90 3.20
CA THR A 154 18.96 -5.97 2.34
C THR A 154 17.59 -5.57 1.80
N PHE A 155 17.45 -5.48 0.49
CA PHE A 155 16.19 -5.20 -0.19
C PHE A 155 15.48 -6.50 -0.54
N ILE A 156 14.24 -6.64 -0.12
CA ILE A 156 13.39 -7.83 -0.36
C ILE A 156 12.21 -7.37 -1.20
N ALA A 157 11.98 -7.99 -2.36
CA ALA A 157 10.90 -7.54 -3.24
C ALA A 157 10.34 -8.63 -4.14
N ASP A 158 9.06 -8.43 -4.57
CA ASP A 158 8.41 -9.18 -5.63
C ASP A 158 8.95 -8.72 -6.99
N ILE A 159 9.71 -9.58 -7.67
CA ILE A 159 10.29 -9.27 -8.98
C ILE A 159 9.31 -9.49 -10.14
N ASP A 160 8.09 -9.95 -9.90
CA ASP A 160 7.04 -9.94 -10.92
C ASP A 160 6.60 -8.50 -11.24
N ASP A 161 6.91 -7.55 -10.34
CA ASP A 161 6.88 -6.12 -10.62
C ASP A 161 8.20 -5.68 -11.30
N PRO A 162 8.18 -5.25 -12.59
CA PRO A 162 9.41 -4.90 -13.32
C PRO A 162 10.12 -3.66 -12.76
N PHE A 163 9.40 -2.76 -12.07
CA PHE A 163 10.00 -1.59 -11.44
C PHE A 163 10.78 -1.98 -10.17
N LEU A 164 10.25 -2.92 -9.38
CA LEU A 164 10.97 -3.42 -8.21
C LEU A 164 12.19 -4.25 -8.61
N ASN A 165 12.06 -5.10 -9.63
CA ASN A 165 13.21 -5.83 -10.18
C ASN A 165 14.31 -4.89 -10.70
N TYR A 166 13.92 -3.78 -11.34
CA TYR A 166 14.83 -2.72 -11.77
C TYR A 166 15.55 -2.04 -10.59
N VAL A 167 14.87 -1.82 -9.47
CA VAL A 167 15.44 -1.29 -8.23
C VAL A 167 16.47 -2.28 -7.66
N LEU A 168 16.09 -3.56 -7.52
CA LEU A 168 16.95 -4.60 -6.95
C LEU A 168 18.24 -4.82 -7.75
N ALA A 169 18.22 -4.58 -9.06
CA ALA A 169 19.41 -4.71 -9.90
C ALA A 169 20.59 -3.81 -9.48
N SER A 170 20.35 -2.78 -8.65
CA SER A 170 21.38 -1.87 -8.14
C SER A 170 21.66 -2.02 -6.64
N ALA A 171 20.91 -2.86 -5.93
CA ALA A 171 21.12 -3.13 -4.53
C ALA A 171 22.28 -4.12 -4.33
N SER A 172 23.22 -3.79 -3.44
CA SER A 172 24.33 -4.69 -3.09
C SER A 172 23.86 -5.96 -2.40
N ASN A 173 22.80 -5.86 -1.60
CA ASN A 173 22.17 -6.97 -0.90
C ASN A 173 20.69 -7.02 -1.25
N ASN A 174 20.22 -8.13 -1.82
CA ASN A 174 18.82 -8.28 -2.19
C ASN A 174 18.33 -9.72 -2.09
N VAL A 175 17.01 -9.89 -1.96
CA VAL A 175 16.28 -11.17 -2.05
C VAL A 175 15.16 -10.97 -3.09
N ARG A 176 15.30 -11.66 -4.20
CA ARG A 176 14.40 -11.61 -5.34
C ARG A 176 13.34 -12.70 -5.21
N VAL A 177 12.10 -12.30 -5.00
CA VAL A 177 10.97 -13.23 -4.83
C VAL A 177 10.10 -13.16 -6.08
N SER A 178 9.69 -14.32 -6.61
CA SER A 178 8.75 -14.42 -7.72
C SER A 178 7.55 -15.28 -7.31
N PHE A 179 6.37 -14.89 -7.77
CA PHE A 179 5.13 -15.65 -7.64
C PHE A 179 4.72 -16.29 -8.98
N GLY A 180 5.67 -16.46 -9.90
CA GLY A 180 5.45 -17.11 -11.18
C GLY A 180 4.57 -16.34 -12.14
N GLY A 181 4.48 -15.02 -11.97
CA GLY A 181 3.63 -14.16 -12.79
C GLY A 181 2.12 -14.34 -12.56
N MET A 182 1.71 -14.97 -11.46
CA MET A 182 0.29 -15.24 -11.16
C MET A 182 -0.59 -13.99 -11.13
N ALA A 183 -0.02 -12.80 -10.86
CA ALA A 183 -0.72 -11.53 -10.94
C ALA A 183 -1.05 -11.07 -12.38
N GLY A 184 -0.57 -11.81 -13.38
CA GLY A 184 -0.64 -11.39 -14.77
C GLY A 184 0.32 -10.25 -15.10
N ARG A 185 0.09 -9.60 -16.25
CA ARG A 185 0.90 -8.47 -16.69
C ARG A 185 0.76 -7.28 -15.74
N HIS A 186 1.90 -6.68 -15.35
CA HIS A 186 1.90 -5.46 -14.55
C HIS A 186 1.21 -4.29 -15.29
N PRO A 187 0.29 -3.55 -14.65
CA PRO A 187 -0.51 -2.51 -15.32
C PRO A 187 0.33 -1.42 -15.98
N ASP A 188 1.43 -1.03 -15.34
CA ASP A 188 2.32 0.03 -15.82
C ASP A 188 3.57 -0.53 -16.53
N GLY A 189 3.67 -1.85 -16.64
CA GLY A 189 4.84 -2.57 -17.16
C GLY A 189 4.80 -2.83 -18.67
N ALA A 190 4.35 -1.88 -19.49
CA ALA A 190 4.45 -2.01 -20.93
C ALA A 190 5.89 -1.82 -21.44
N VAL A 191 6.61 -0.91 -20.80
CA VAL A 191 7.95 -0.49 -21.18
C VAL A 191 8.94 -0.85 -20.08
N CYS A 192 10.10 -1.34 -20.49
CA CYS A 192 11.18 -1.70 -19.59
C CYS A 192 11.70 -0.48 -18.84
N PRO A 193 11.70 -0.48 -17.48
CA PRO A 193 12.21 0.65 -16.71
C PRO A 193 13.73 0.84 -16.86
N SER A 194 14.45 -0.18 -17.36
CA SER A 194 15.91 -0.11 -17.55
C SER A 194 16.31 0.55 -18.88
N CYS A 195 15.75 0.11 -20.00
CA CYS A 195 16.22 0.52 -21.33
C CYS A 195 15.17 1.20 -22.21
N GLY A 196 13.91 1.26 -21.77
CA GLY A 196 12.83 1.88 -22.54
C GLY A 196 12.23 1.01 -23.66
N ALA A 197 12.73 -0.19 -23.92
CA ALA A 197 12.14 -1.13 -24.86
C ALA A 197 10.83 -1.73 -24.32
N TYR A 198 9.96 -2.23 -25.20
CA TYR A 198 8.78 -2.98 -24.76
C TYR A 198 9.20 -4.25 -24.01
N LEU A 199 8.48 -4.57 -22.94
CA LEU A 199 8.60 -5.84 -22.26
C LEU A 199 7.81 -6.91 -23.02
N ASP A 200 8.44 -8.05 -23.25
CA ASP A 200 7.77 -9.24 -23.78
C ASP A 200 7.13 -10.01 -22.64
N TRP A 201 5.79 -10.12 -22.65
CA TRP A 201 4.99 -10.72 -21.60
C TRP A 201 4.37 -12.03 -22.05
N VAL A 202 4.62 -13.10 -21.31
CA VAL A 202 3.99 -14.41 -21.50
C VAL A 202 3.43 -14.91 -20.15
N GLY A 203 2.10 -14.93 -20.00
CA GLY A 203 1.45 -15.44 -18.80
C GLY A 203 1.85 -14.75 -17.50
N GLY A 204 2.20 -13.46 -17.53
CA GLY A 204 2.66 -12.70 -16.36
C GLY A 204 4.17 -12.80 -16.08
N MET A 205 4.88 -13.65 -16.83
CA MET A 205 6.33 -13.61 -16.88
C MET A 205 6.78 -12.60 -17.93
N TYR A 206 7.90 -11.92 -17.70
CA TYR A 206 8.42 -10.95 -18.67
C TYR A 206 9.91 -11.11 -18.93
N SER A 207 10.31 -10.66 -20.11
CA SER A 207 11.70 -10.51 -20.51
C SER A 207 11.90 -9.21 -21.31
N CYS A 208 13.14 -8.76 -21.33
CA CYS A 208 13.58 -7.59 -22.07
C CYS A 208 14.89 -7.86 -22.79
N ILE A 209 15.11 -7.20 -23.94
CA ILE A 209 16.36 -7.27 -24.72
C ILE A 209 17.59 -6.84 -23.89
N CYS A 210 17.43 -6.03 -22.85
CA CYS A 210 18.51 -5.64 -21.94
C CYS A 210 18.81 -6.66 -20.84
N GLY A 211 18.12 -7.80 -20.82
CA GLY A 211 18.30 -8.86 -19.81
C GLY A 211 17.42 -8.73 -18.56
N LEU A 212 16.61 -7.67 -18.41
CA LEU A 212 15.67 -7.58 -17.29
C LEU A 212 14.57 -8.64 -17.43
N THR A 213 14.42 -9.51 -16.43
CA THR A 213 13.45 -10.61 -16.45
C THR A 213 13.06 -11.05 -15.03
N ASN A 214 11.83 -11.56 -14.85
CA ASN A 214 11.40 -12.21 -13.61
C ASN A 214 11.50 -13.75 -13.63
N GLN A 215 12.11 -14.32 -14.66
CA GLN A 215 12.29 -15.78 -14.79
C GLN A 215 13.31 -16.34 -13.80
N VAL A 216 14.23 -15.51 -13.31
CA VAL A 216 15.29 -15.88 -12.36
C VAL A 216 15.06 -15.18 -11.03
N SER A 217 14.82 -15.97 -9.98
CA SER A 217 14.55 -15.48 -8.63
C SER A 217 15.27 -16.33 -7.59
N ASP A 218 15.54 -15.77 -6.40
CA ASP A 218 16.14 -16.49 -5.27
C ASP A 218 15.11 -17.38 -4.58
N LYS A 219 13.85 -16.95 -4.53
CA LYS A 219 12.74 -17.68 -3.93
C LYS A 219 11.52 -17.66 -4.85
N LYS A 220 10.84 -18.82 -4.98
CA LYS A 220 9.59 -18.96 -5.74
C LYS A 220 8.46 -19.45 -4.84
N PHE A 221 7.32 -18.80 -4.97
CA PHE A 221 6.08 -19.14 -4.27
C PHE A 221 4.89 -19.10 -5.24
N SER A 222 3.75 -19.61 -4.80
CA SER A 222 2.46 -19.36 -5.41
C SER A 222 1.58 -18.58 -4.44
N ALA A 223 0.78 -17.66 -4.96
CA ALA A 223 -0.15 -16.87 -4.16
C ALA A 223 -1.33 -16.39 -5.02
N GLU A 224 -2.54 -16.71 -4.58
CA GLU A 224 -3.77 -16.43 -5.31
C GLU A 224 -4.23 -14.97 -5.21
N SER A 225 -3.72 -14.22 -4.21
CA SER A 225 -4.09 -12.83 -3.97
C SER A 225 -2.88 -11.96 -3.64
N ALA A 226 -3.01 -10.64 -3.82
CA ALA A 226 -1.99 -9.68 -3.41
C ALA A 226 -1.77 -9.71 -1.89
N ALA A 227 -2.83 -9.96 -1.12
CA ALA A 227 -2.74 -10.09 0.34
C ALA A 227 -1.85 -11.28 0.73
N MET A 228 -2.04 -12.43 0.10
CA MET A 228 -1.20 -13.62 0.31
C MET A 228 0.26 -13.36 -0.08
N ARG A 229 0.51 -12.72 -1.24
CA ARG A 229 1.87 -12.33 -1.65
C ARG A 229 2.55 -11.44 -0.62
N ASN A 230 1.84 -10.45 -0.11
CA ASN A 230 2.36 -9.53 0.89
C ASN A 230 2.70 -10.23 2.21
N GLN A 231 1.90 -11.21 2.65
CA GLN A 231 2.24 -12.01 3.85
C GLN A 231 3.45 -12.93 3.64
N ILE A 232 3.56 -13.54 2.48
CA ILE A 232 4.72 -14.35 2.14
C ILE A 232 5.98 -13.48 2.17
N LEU A 233 5.94 -12.29 1.58
CA LEU A 233 7.04 -11.32 1.63
C LEU A 233 7.37 -10.88 3.05
N ALA A 234 6.36 -10.66 3.90
CA ALA A 234 6.56 -10.38 5.32
C ALA A 234 7.25 -11.54 6.05
N ASN A 235 6.83 -12.78 5.78
CA ASN A 235 7.47 -13.99 6.32
C ASN A 235 8.93 -14.11 5.89
N ILE A 236 9.23 -13.92 4.59
CA ILE A 236 10.60 -13.93 4.07
C ILE A 236 11.46 -12.87 4.76
N THR A 237 10.87 -11.69 5.00
CA THR A 237 11.56 -10.62 5.73
C THR A 237 11.82 -11.00 7.18
N ALA A 238 10.86 -11.64 7.87
CA ALA A 238 11.01 -12.11 9.24
C ALA A 238 12.06 -13.24 9.33
N GLU A 239 12.05 -14.18 8.36
CA GLU A 239 13.04 -15.27 8.25
C GLU A 239 14.48 -14.72 8.11
N TYR A 240 14.68 -13.61 7.40
CA TYR A 240 15.98 -12.93 7.31
C TYR A 240 16.54 -12.53 8.69
N PHE A 241 15.67 -12.30 9.68
CA PHE A 241 16.03 -12.01 11.07
C PHE A 241 16.03 -13.26 11.96
N GLY A 242 15.88 -14.45 11.40
CA GLY A 242 15.86 -15.72 12.14
C GLY A 242 14.51 -16.03 12.79
N VAL A 243 13.43 -15.36 12.41
CA VAL A 243 12.07 -15.63 12.88
C VAL A 243 11.49 -16.79 12.08
N PRO A 244 10.93 -17.84 12.74
CA PRO A 244 10.28 -18.95 12.06
C PRO A 244 9.13 -18.50 11.18
N TRP A 245 8.82 -19.29 10.16
CA TRP A 245 7.67 -19.07 9.28
C TRP A 245 6.35 -19.09 10.05
N HIS A 246 5.48 -18.11 9.81
CA HIS A 246 4.14 -18.02 10.37
C HIS A 246 3.11 -18.40 9.31
N GLU A 247 2.03 -19.06 9.74
CA GLU A 247 0.92 -19.34 8.84
C GLU A 247 0.32 -18.04 8.27
N VAL A 248 -0.09 -18.11 7.00
CA VAL A 248 -0.69 -16.99 6.29
C VAL A 248 -2.16 -16.91 6.67
N ASP A 249 -2.52 -15.98 7.54
CA ASP A 249 -3.91 -15.69 7.90
C ASP A 249 -4.48 -14.58 7.00
N LEU A 250 -5.20 -14.99 5.96
CA LEU A 250 -5.81 -14.07 5.01
C LEU A 250 -6.99 -13.29 5.59
N SER A 251 -7.64 -13.81 6.63
CA SER A 251 -8.84 -13.18 7.22
C SER A 251 -8.54 -11.80 7.83
N THR A 252 -7.29 -11.57 8.25
CA THR A 252 -6.85 -10.32 8.87
C THR A 252 -6.40 -9.25 7.88
N LEU A 253 -6.29 -9.58 6.59
CA LEU A 253 -5.63 -8.73 5.59
C LEU A 253 -6.57 -8.02 4.63
N GLU A 254 -7.72 -8.60 4.36
CA GLU A 254 -8.71 -7.94 3.52
C GLU A 254 -9.32 -6.77 4.29
N ARG A 255 -9.18 -5.54 3.77
CA ARG A 255 -10.00 -4.41 4.22
C ARG A 255 -11.42 -4.55 3.67
N LYS A 256 -12.06 -5.67 4.03
CA LYS A 256 -13.45 -5.95 3.77
C LYS A 256 -14.19 -5.70 5.06
N VAL A 257 -15.03 -4.70 5.09
CA VAL A 257 -15.87 -4.37 6.24
C VAL A 257 -17.30 -4.75 5.93
N SER A 258 -17.85 -5.64 6.75
CA SER A 258 -19.28 -5.98 6.65
C SER A 258 -20.08 -5.02 7.52
N LYS A 259 -21.02 -4.30 6.92
CA LYS A 259 -21.91 -3.37 7.63
C LYS A 259 -23.34 -3.51 7.11
N LYS A 260 -24.29 -3.57 8.04
CA LYS A 260 -25.72 -3.69 7.73
C LYS A 260 -26.33 -2.30 7.60
N PHE A 261 -26.99 -2.08 6.49
CA PHE A 261 -27.87 -0.92 6.25
C PHE A 261 -29.31 -1.43 6.11
N ILE A 262 -30.30 -0.59 6.30
CA ILE A 262 -31.73 -0.91 6.47
C ILE A 262 -32.17 -2.22 5.80
N ASN A 263 -31.90 -2.41 4.51
CA ASN A 263 -32.29 -3.61 3.75
C ASN A 263 -31.10 -4.34 3.11
N ALA A 264 -29.88 -3.79 3.20
CA ALA A 264 -28.70 -4.29 2.51
C ALA A 264 -27.62 -4.72 3.49
N ASP A 265 -27.07 -5.91 3.30
CA ASP A 265 -25.90 -6.42 4.01
C ASP A 265 -24.65 -6.12 3.16
N CYS A 266 -24.03 -4.96 3.40
CA CYS A 266 -22.96 -4.45 2.57
C CYS A 266 -21.60 -5.04 2.96
N SER A 267 -20.90 -5.57 1.97
CA SER A 267 -19.49 -5.95 2.03
C SER A 267 -18.67 -4.87 1.35
N ILE A 268 -18.04 -4.00 2.15
CA ILE A 268 -17.39 -2.77 1.68
C ILE A 268 -15.89 -3.00 1.53
N ARG A 269 -15.35 -2.72 0.34
CA ARG A 269 -13.91 -2.79 0.02
C ARG A 269 -13.39 -1.43 -0.38
N LEU A 270 -12.17 -1.11 0.06
CA LEU A 270 -11.46 0.12 -0.32
C LEU A 270 -10.83 -0.03 -1.71
N THR A 271 -11.14 0.92 -2.60
CA THR A 271 -10.55 1.04 -3.94
C THR A 271 -10.05 2.47 -4.17
N LYS A 272 -8.75 2.68 -4.38
CA LYS A 272 -8.18 4.02 -4.46
C LYS A 272 -7.38 4.31 -5.74
N ASN A 273 -7.00 3.29 -6.48
CA ASN A 273 -6.19 3.39 -7.69
C ASN A 273 -6.46 2.18 -8.61
N PRO A 274 -5.98 2.17 -9.88
CA PRO A 274 -6.28 1.11 -10.84
C PRO A 274 -5.96 -0.30 -10.34
N ALA A 275 -4.85 -0.46 -9.60
CA ALA A 275 -4.45 -1.76 -9.08
C ALA A 275 -5.43 -2.29 -8.02
N SER A 276 -5.85 -1.43 -7.07
CA SER A 276 -6.84 -1.82 -6.05
C SER A 276 -8.23 -2.05 -6.64
N TRP A 277 -8.63 -1.31 -7.69
CA TRP A 277 -9.88 -1.58 -8.42
C TRP A 277 -9.82 -2.92 -9.12
N ARG A 278 -8.73 -3.25 -9.81
CA ARG A 278 -8.56 -4.56 -10.46
C ARG A 278 -8.68 -5.71 -9.47
N GLU A 279 -7.99 -5.61 -8.33
CA GLU A 279 -8.04 -6.64 -7.28
C GLU A 279 -9.45 -6.78 -6.70
N ALA A 280 -10.11 -5.67 -6.37
CA ALA A 280 -11.46 -5.68 -5.82
C ALA A 280 -12.47 -6.25 -6.82
N LEU A 281 -12.39 -5.88 -8.10
CA LEU A 281 -13.27 -6.36 -9.17
C LEU A 281 -13.10 -7.87 -9.43
N ALA A 282 -11.87 -8.38 -9.35
CA ALA A 282 -11.62 -9.81 -9.49
C ALA A 282 -12.25 -10.64 -8.37
N GLY A 283 -12.47 -10.06 -7.19
CA GLY A 283 -13.14 -10.69 -6.06
C GLY A 283 -14.65 -10.41 -5.97
N VAL A 284 -15.29 -9.83 -6.98
CA VAL A 284 -16.75 -9.59 -7.00
C VAL A 284 -17.48 -10.83 -7.46
N GLU A 285 -18.02 -11.58 -6.52
CA GLU A 285 -18.82 -12.78 -6.80
C GLU A 285 -20.31 -12.48 -6.88
N GLY A 286 -20.79 -11.49 -6.10
CA GLY A 286 -22.21 -11.13 -6.00
C GLY A 286 -22.79 -10.50 -7.26
N GLU A 287 -24.12 -10.62 -7.41
CA GLU A 287 -24.88 -10.02 -8.53
C GLU A 287 -25.18 -8.52 -8.31
N LYS A 288 -25.15 -8.05 -7.06
CA LYS A 288 -25.51 -6.68 -6.64
C LYS A 288 -24.28 -5.92 -6.23
N VAL A 289 -23.99 -4.83 -6.93
CA VAL A 289 -22.74 -4.08 -6.76
C VAL A 289 -23.04 -2.59 -6.66
N ILE A 290 -22.49 -1.93 -5.65
CA ILE A 290 -22.47 -0.47 -5.53
C ILE A 290 -21.03 0.00 -5.74
N LEU A 291 -20.84 0.97 -6.62
CA LEU A 291 -19.55 1.60 -6.89
C LEU A 291 -19.59 3.06 -6.46
N ILE A 292 -18.62 3.51 -5.68
CA ILE A 292 -18.59 4.87 -5.15
C ILE A 292 -17.26 5.53 -5.50
N LEU A 293 -17.32 6.64 -6.23
CA LEU A 293 -16.14 7.40 -6.61
C LEU A 293 -16.23 8.85 -6.14
N ASN A 294 -15.29 9.25 -5.28
CA ASN A 294 -15.01 10.62 -4.91
C ASN A 294 -13.66 11.05 -5.49
N SER A 295 -13.39 12.35 -5.55
CA SER A 295 -12.09 12.88 -5.99
C SER A 295 -11.66 14.09 -5.14
N ARG A 296 -11.72 13.93 -3.84
CA ARG A 296 -11.19 14.91 -2.89
C ARG A 296 -9.66 14.80 -2.85
N GLU A 297 -9.00 15.76 -2.19
CA GLU A 297 -7.53 15.82 -2.12
C GLU A 297 -6.88 14.48 -1.71
N VAL A 298 -7.49 13.78 -0.75
CA VAL A 298 -6.99 12.48 -0.26
C VAL A 298 -7.36 11.28 -1.14
N ASP A 299 -8.39 11.40 -2.00
CA ASP A 299 -8.73 10.39 -3.02
C ASP A 299 -7.82 10.49 -4.24
N GLY A 300 -7.25 11.67 -4.47
CA GLY A 300 -6.61 12.06 -5.72
C GLY A 300 -7.57 12.82 -6.63
N ILE A 301 -7.17 14.03 -7.02
CA ILE A 301 -7.99 14.95 -7.83
C ILE A 301 -8.16 14.43 -9.26
N ASP A 302 -7.14 13.76 -9.79
CA ASP A 302 -7.14 13.21 -11.15
C ASP A 302 -7.81 11.84 -11.17
N THR A 303 -8.94 11.75 -11.89
CA THR A 303 -9.70 10.51 -12.10
C THR A 303 -9.45 9.87 -13.47
N SER A 304 -8.51 10.36 -14.28
CA SER A 304 -8.20 9.83 -15.60
C SER A 304 -7.79 8.35 -15.57
N TRP A 305 -7.24 7.89 -14.46
CA TRP A 305 -6.90 6.49 -14.22
C TRP A 305 -8.09 5.51 -14.31
N LEU A 306 -9.35 5.98 -14.26
CA LEU A 306 -10.53 5.15 -14.50
C LEU A 306 -10.47 4.45 -15.88
N TRP A 307 -9.81 5.07 -16.85
CA TRP A 307 -9.66 4.50 -18.18
C TRP A 307 -8.73 3.28 -18.23
N ASP A 308 -7.92 3.08 -17.22
CA ASP A 308 -7.01 1.95 -17.05
C ASP A 308 -7.65 0.74 -16.32
N VAL A 309 -8.87 0.93 -15.78
CA VAL A 309 -9.62 -0.12 -15.08
C VAL A 309 -10.51 -0.88 -16.06
N ASP A 310 -10.46 -2.20 -16.01
CA ASP A 310 -11.38 -3.08 -16.73
C ASP A 310 -12.56 -3.45 -15.84
N PHE A 311 -13.73 -2.91 -16.18
CA PHE A 311 -15.00 -3.18 -15.50
C PHE A 311 -15.84 -4.26 -16.22
N SER A 312 -15.33 -4.88 -17.27
CA SER A 312 -16.08 -5.83 -18.10
C SER A 312 -16.65 -7.03 -17.30
N GLY A 313 -15.99 -7.41 -16.20
CA GLY A 313 -16.47 -8.44 -15.27
C GLY A 313 -17.78 -8.10 -14.53
N LEU A 314 -18.24 -6.83 -14.63
CA LEU A 314 -19.54 -6.41 -14.07
C LEU A 314 -20.70 -6.51 -15.08
N ARG A 315 -20.45 -6.93 -16.32
CA ARG A 315 -21.53 -7.12 -17.31
C ARG A 315 -22.54 -8.14 -16.80
N GLY A 316 -23.82 -7.81 -16.94
CA GLY A 316 -24.92 -8.66 -16.48
C GLY A 316 -25.24 -8.55 -14.99
N LYS A 317 -24.40 -7.89 -14.19
CA LYS A 317 -24.69 -7.62 -12.77
C LYS A 317 -25.57 -6.38 -12.61
N HIS A 318 -26.26 -6.30 -11.47
CA HIS A 318 -27.05 -5.11 -11.10
C HIS A 318 -26.12 -4.09 -10.44
N VAL A 319 -25.66 -3.11 -11.22
CA VAL A 319 -24.68 -2.12 -10.81
C VAL A 319 -25.34 -0.77 -10.53
N VAL A 320 -25.09 -0.22 -9.35
CA VAL A 320 -25.49 1.13 -8.95
C VAL A 320 -24.23 1.97 -8.68
N VAL A 321 -24.24 3.21 -9.17
CA VAL A 321 -23.10 4.12 -9.06
C VAL A 321 -23.50 5.37 -8.30
N THR A 322 -22.63 5.86 -7.41
CA THR A 322 -22.80 7.12 -6.67
C THR A 322 -21.46 7.78 -6.38
N GLY A 323 -21.50 8.90 -5.67
CA GLY A 323 -20.33 9.69 -5.28
C GLY A 323 -20.14 10.93 -6.14
N GLU A 324 -19.22 11.81 -5.73
CA GLU A 324 -18.96 13.10 -6.38
C GLU A 324 -18.59 12.98 -7.86
N ARG A 325 -17.92 11.88 -8.23
CA ARG A 325 -17.53 11.54 -9.61
C ARG A 325 -18.29 10.34 -10.16
N GLY A 326 -19.49 10.10 -9.62
CA GLY A 326 -20.35 9.00 -10.06
C GLY A 326 -20.68 9.06 -11.55
N LEU A 327 -20.85 10.25 -12.13
CA LEU A 327 -21.12 10.41 -13.56
C LEU A 327 -19.94 9.95 -14.43
N ASP A 328 -18.69 10.27 -14.05
CA ASP A 328 -17.50 9.84 -14.79
C ASP A 328 -17.38 8.31 -14.74
N LEU A 329 -17.64 7.73 -13.58
CA LEU A 329 -17.63 6.28 -13.39
C LEU A 329 -18.76 5.60 -14.19
N ALA A 330 -19.97 6.13 -14.16
CA ALA A 330 -21.09 5.61 -14.94
C ALA A 330 -20.81 5.67 -16.45
N TYR A 331 -20.22 6.78 -16.93
CA TYR A 331 -19.83 6.91 -18.31
C TYR A 331 -18.74 5.89 -18.71
N ARG A 332 -17.73 5.70 -17.85
CA ARG A 332 -16.69 4.69 -18.07
C ARG A 332 -17.27 3.28 -18.15
N LEU A 333 -18.20 2.92 -17.27
CA LEU A 333 -18.92 1.64 -17.29
C LEU A 333 -19.69 1.47 -18.60
N HIS A 334 -20.44 2.50 -19.02
CA HIS A 334 -21.20 2.50 -20.27
C HIS A 334 -20.31 2.19 -21.49
N VAL A 335 -19.14 2.82 -21.60
CA VAL A 335 -18.18 2.58 -22.69
C VAL A 335 -17.69 1.12 -22.71
N GLN A 336 -17.71 0.43 -21.58
CA GLN A 336 -17.33 -0.99 -21.49
C GLN A 336 -18.55 -1.95 -21.59
N GLY A 337 -19.72 -1.42 -21.88
CA GLY A 337 -20.95 -2.22 -22.01
C GLY A 337 -21.48 -2.74 -20.67
N VAL A 338 -21.17 -2.07 -19.57
CA VAL A 338 -21.75 -2.33 -18.26
C VAL A 338 -22.91 -1.37 -18.04
N LEU A 339 -24.11 -1.91 -17.84
CA LEU A 339 -25.28 -1.12 -17.48
C LEU A 339 -25.22 -0.75 -16.01
N ALA A 340 -25.31 0.53 -15.69
CA ALA A 340 -25.25 1.03 -14.33
C ALA A 340 -26.29 2.14 -14.10
N GLU A 341 -26.94 2.12 -12.95
CA GLU A 341 -27.86 3.18 -12.51
C GLU A 341 -27.09 4.21 -11.68
N LEU A 342 -27.11 5.47 -12.08
CA LEU A 342 -26.54 6.57 -11.31
C LEU A 342 -27.57 7.11 -10.31
N VAL A 343 -27.19 7.18 -9.03
CA VAL A 343 -28.02 7.69 -7.93
C VAL A 343 -27.28 8.78 -7.15
N PRO A 344 -28.00 9.69 -6.46
CA PRO A 344 -27.38 10.88 -5.84
C PRO A 344 -26.47 10.55 -4.65
N ASP A 345 -26.79 9.53 -3.86
CA ASP A 345 -26.12 9.21 -2.61
C ASP A 345 -26.14 7.70 -2.28
N PHE A 346 -25.42 7.34 -1.23
CA PHE A 346 -25.29 5.95 -0.79
C PHE A 346 -26.61 5.38 -0.23
N ASP A 347 -27.42 6.20 0.43
CA ASP A 347 -28.73 5.75 0.96
C ASP A 347 -29.67 5.38 -0.19
N SER A 348 -29.68 6.20 -1.23
CA SER A 348 -30.41 5.91 -2.47
C SER A 348 -29.89 4.65 -3.16
N ALA A 349 -28.57 4.41 -3.12
CA ALA A 349 -27.97 3.20 -3.70
C ALA A 349 -28.36 1.94 -2.92
N THR A 350 -28.29 1.96 -1.60
CA THR A 350 -28.67 0.82 -0.75
C THR A 350 -30.16 0.53 -0.80
N ALA A 351 -31.03 1.54 -0.97
CA ALA A 351 -32.47 1.38 -1.11
C ALA A 351 -32.87 0.57 -2.37
N LYS A 352 -32.00 0.45 -3.37
CA LYS A 352 -32.21 -0.37 -4.56
C LYS A 352 -32.07 -1.87 -4.30
N PHE A 353 -31.53 -2.25 -3.15
CA PHE A 353 -31.14 -3.63 -2.88
C PHE A 353 -31.74 -4.17 -1.58
N ALA A 354 -31.88 -5.48 -1.53
CA ALA A 354 -32.14 -6.25 -0.31
C ALA A 354 -31.14 -7.42 -0.23
N GLY A 355 -30.68 -7.73 1.00
CA GLY A 355 -29.72 -8.80 1.28
C GLY A 355 -28.28 -8.44 0.90
N PRO A 356 -27.43 -9.41 0.51
CA PRO A 356 -26.00 -9.19 0.28
C PRO A 356 -25.73 -8.26 -0.90
N VAL A 357 -24.83 -7.26 -0.68
CA VAL A 357 -24.40 -6.27 -1.68
C VAL A 357 -22.91 -6.06 -1.55
N GLU A 358 -22.20 -6.08 -2.66
CA GLU A 358 -20.78 -5.72 -2.71
C GLU A 358 -20.62 -4.23 -2.96
N VAL A 359 -19.79 -3.56 -2.16
CA VAL A 359 -19.55 -2.12 -2.26
C VAL A 359 -18.07 -1.88 -2.50
N LEU A 360 -17.74 -1.26 -3.62
CA LEU A 360 -16.39 -0.82 -3.95
C LEU A 360 -16.34 0.71 -3.82
N ALA A 361 -15.58 1.21 -2.86
CA ALA A 361 -15.60 2.61 -2.47
C ALA A 361 -14.21 3.27 -2.54
N ALA A 362 -14.14 4.47 -3.13
CA ALA A 362 -12.95 5.33 -3.06
C ALA A 362 -12.60 5.68 -1.61
N TYR A 363 -11.41 6.22 -1.39
CA TYR A 363 -10.83 6.38 -0.05
C TYR A 363 -11.75 7.16 0.91
N THR A 364 -12.20 8.36 0.55
CA THR A 364 -13.07 9.15 1.43
C THR A 364 -14.42 8.48 1.65
N ALA A 365 -15.01 7.95 0.59
CA ALA A 365 -16.28 7.22 0.67
C ALA A 365 -16.18 5.99 1.59
N PHE A 366 -15.08 5.23 1.49
CA PHE A 366 -14.86 4.08 2.36
C PHE A 366 -14.84 4.48 3.84
N PHE A 367 -14.07 5.50 4.21
CA PHE A 367 -13.97 5.92 5.61
C PHE A 367 -15.24 6.62 6.12
N GLU A 368 -16.00 7.29 5.27
CA GLU A 368 -17.32 7.82 5.64
C GLU A 368 -18.32 6.70 5.94
N LEU A 369 -18.23 5.58 5.26
CA LEU A 369 -19.14 4.43 5.47
C LEU A 369 -18.73 3.57 6.65
N VAL A 370 -17.44 3.44 6.91
CA VAL A 370 -16.93 2.49 7.91
C VAL A 370 -16.76 3.16 9.28
N GLY A 371 -16.45 4.45 9.31
CA GLY A 371 -16.27 5.26 10.52
C GLY A 371 -14.80 5.41 10.91
#